data_970e6c7feaf5e6badc3e5a14f48a86e3
#
_entry.id   970e6c7feaf5e6badc3e5a14f48a86e3
#
_cell.length_a   1.000
_cell.length_b   1.000
_cell.length_c   1.000
_cell.angle_alpha   90.00
_cell.angle_beta   90.00
_cell.angle_gamma   90.00
#
_symmetry.space_group_name_H-M   'P 1'
#
loop_
_entity.id
_entity.type
_entity.pdbx_description
1 polymer ?
#
loop_
_entity_poly.entity_id
_entity_poly.type
_entity_poly.pdbx_seq_one_letter_code
_entity_poly.pdbx_strand_id
1 'polypeptide(L)'
;MEKSTTGKEIATSVLGFITTIITVGICSWVEINWNFSIYTWMFFFIIPAGALCARFAAASGYYFGAQVLHLPVSGRLTFNIVAASIAAFFLVYYIPYYFYESEGNLIRERIDFLTYLEIILTKTSYTFLRARTSTGEIGSWGYAIAFLQFLGFTLAGLAISQMLKEKPYCKDCSKYYS
;
A
#
# COMPACT_ATOMS: atom_id res chain seq x y z
N MET A 1 20.03 -26.09 10.69
CA MET A 1 20.03 -24.64 10.44
C MET A 1 18.78 -24.13 9.71
N GLU A 2 18.16 -24.90 8.83
CA GLU A 2 17.00 -24.50 8.01
C GLU A 2 15.74 -24.12 8.82
N LYS A 3 15.40 -24.83 9.89
CA LYS A 3 14.23 -24.54 10.75
C LYS A 3 14.26 -23.16 11.43
N SER A 4 15.44 -22.66 11.80
CA SER A 4 15.59 -21.34 12.44
C SER A 4 15.33 -20.18 11.46
N THR A 5 15.68 -20.35 10.19
CA THR A 5 15.50 -19.34 9.15
C THR A 5 14.01 -19.18 8.79
N THR A 6 13.28 -20.30 8.70
CA THR A 6 11.84 -20.28 8.42
C THR A 6 11.04 -19.53 9.50
N GLY A 7 11.39 -19.74 10.79
CA GLY A 7 10.74 -19.01 11.88
C GLY A 7 10.95 -17.51 11.81
N LYS A 8 12.15 -17.06 11.47
CA LYS A 8 12.48 -15.64 11.28
C LYS A 8 11.75 -15.04 10.07
N GLU A 9 11.63 -15.78 8.96
CA GLU A 9 10.86 -15.36 7.80
C GLU A 9 9.39 -15.14 8.14
N ILE A 10 8.78 -16.07 8.87
CA ILE A 10 7.40 -15.95 9.33
C ILE A 10 7.24 -14.71 10.21
N ALA A 11 8.10 -14.55 11.23
CA ALA A 11 8.03 -13.40 12.13
C ALA A 11 8.18 -12.06 11.39
N THR A 12 9.13 -11.97 10.44
CA THR A 12 9.31 -10.78 9.59
C THR A 12 8.07 -10.52 8.72
N SER A 13 7.49 -11.56 8.15
CA SER A 13 6.27 -11.45 7.34
C SER A 13 5.07 -10.99 8.17
N VAL A 14 4.92 -11.50 9.38
CA VAL A 14 3.85 -11.07 10.32
C VAL A 14 4.02 -9.60 10.69
N LEU A 15 5.23 -9.15 11.05
CA LEU A 15 5.49 -7.73 11.33
C LEU A 15 5.18 -6.83 10.13
N GLY A 16 5.58 -7.24 8.93
CA GLY A 16 5.29 -6.51 7.71
C GLY A 16 3.80 -6.47 7.38
N PHE A 17 3.08 -7.56 7.64
CA PHE A 17 1.63 -7.62 7.46
C PHE A 17 0.89 -6.71 8.46
N ILE A 18 1.30 -6.71 9.73
CA ILE A 18 0.73 -5.84 10.77
C ILE A 18 0.91 -4.36 10.39
N THR A 19 2.13 -3.95 10.01
CA THR A 19 2.36 -2.56 9.59
C THR A 19 1.58 -2.20 8.32
N THR A 20 1.39 -3.14 7.42
CA THR A 20 0.54 -2.96 6.23
C THR A 20 -0.91 -2.71 6.62
N ILE A 21 -1.50 -3.53 7.49
CA ILE A 21 -2.88 -3.35 7.98
C ILE A 21 -3.05 -2.02 8.71
N ILE A 22 -2.11 -1.68 9.59
CA ILE A 22 -2.16 -0.40 10.33
C ILE A 22 -2.12 0.78 9.37
N THR A 23 -1.21 0.78 8.40
CA THR A 23 -1.08 1.88 7.44
C THR A 23 -2.33 2.01 6.58
N VAL A 24 -2.83 0.90 6.03
CA VAL A 24 -4.07 0.89 5.24
C VAL A 24 -5.25 1.36 6.08
N GLY A 25 -5.36 0.90 7.33
CA GLY A 25 -6.41 1.30 8.25
C GLY A 25 -6.38 2.79 8.56
N ILE A 26 -5.20 3.37 8.85
CA ILE A 26 -5.04 4.81 9.09
C ILE A 26 -5.43 5.61 7.84
N CYS A 27 -4.94 5.22 6.67
CA CYS A 27 -5.25 5.93 5.43
C CYS A 27 -6.75 5.86 5.10
N SER A 28 -7.38 4.70 5.26
CA SER A 28 -8.83 4.55 5.05
C SER A 28 -9.65 5.34 6.08
N TRP A 29 -9.19 5.39 7.34
CA TRP A 29 -9.83 6.21 8.37
C TRP A 29 -9.77 7.70 8.03
N VAL A 30 -8.63 8.19 7.53
CA VAL A 30 -8.48 9.58 7.05
C VAL A 30 -9.44 9.84 5.89
N GLU A 31 -9.54 8.92 4.94
CA GLU A 31 -10.43 9.04 3.79
C GLU A 31 -11.89 9.14 4.20
N ILE A 32 -12.35 8.27 5.10
CA ILE A 32 -13.73 8.23 5.57
C ILE A 32 -14.11 9.50 6.35
N ASN A 33 -13.22 9.97 7.25
CA ASN A 33 -13.55 11.07 8.14
C ASN A 33 -13.28 12.46 7.55
N TRP A 34 -12.31 12.58 6.64
CA TRP A 34 -11.88 13.86 6.09
C TRP A 34 -12.17 14.00 4.59
N ASN A 35 -12.76 12.99 3.98
CA ASN A 35 -13.01 12.93 2.53
C ASN A 35 -11.75 13.25 1.71
N PHE A 36 -10.59 12.80 2.19
CA PHE A 36 -9.29 13.00 1.60
C PHE A 36 -8.55 11.68 1.46
N SER A 37 -8.40 11.22 0.23
CA SER A 37 -7.65 9.99 -0.06
C SER A 37 -6.16 10.29 -0.21
N ILE A 38 -5.35 9.79 0.75
CA ILE A 38 -3.89 9.90 0.68
C ILE A 38 -3.36 9.20 -0.58
N TYR A 39 -3.97 8.10 -0.99
CA TYR A 39 -3.54 7.32 -2.14
C TYR A 39 -3.70 8.01 -3.48
N THR A 40 -4.67 8.93 -3.59
CA THR A 40 -4.93 9.71 -4.80
C THR A 40 -4.01 10.91 -4.96
N TRP A 41 -3.17 11.18 -3.94
CA TRP A 41 -2.23 12.28 -4.02
C TRP A 41 -1.15 11.99 -5.05
N MET A 42 -1.14 12.80 -6.12
CA MET A 42 -0.22 12.67 -7.25
C MET A 42 0.68 13.89 -7.33
N PHE A 43 1.96 13.64 -7.61
CA PHE A 43 2.91 14.70 -7.89
C PHE A 43 3.03 14.86 -9.41
N PHE A 44 2.77 16.08 -9.93
CA PHE A 44 2.72 16.38 -11.36
C PHE A 44 1.80 15.45 -12.20
N PHE A 45 0.73 14.90 -11.61
CA PHE A 45 -0.23 13.99 -12.27
C PHE A 45 0.32 12.67 -12.82
N ILE A 46 1.59 12.40 -12.64
CA ILE A 46 2.26 11.21 -13.17
C ILE A 46 2.76 10.32 -12.04
N ILE A 47 3.29 10.92 -10.97
CA ILE A 47 3.89 10.17 -9.88
C ILE A 47 2.87 9.95 -8.76
N PRO A 48 2.47 8.72 -8.47
CA PRO A 48 1.52 8.41 -7.38
C PRO A 48 2.22 8.53 -6.01
N ALA A 49 2.57 9.75 -5.62
CA ALA A 49 3.36 10.03 -4.42
C ALA A 49 2.69 9.51 -3.15
N GLY A 50 1.37 9.67 -3.04
CA GLY A 50 0.62 9.17 -1.90
C GLY A 50 0.66 7.65 -1.79
N ALA A 51 0.46 6.95 -2.91
CA ALA A 51 0.55 5.49 -2.96
C ALA A 51 1.96 4.98 -2.61
N LEU A 52 3.00 5.66 -3.12
CA LEU A 52 4.39 5.34 -2.80
C LEU A 52 4.68 5.53 -1.30
N CYS A 53 4.35 6.70 -0.73
CA CYS A 53 4.58 7.00 0.69
C CYS A 53 3.83 6.03 1.60
N ALA A 54 2.55 5.78 1.33
CA ALA A 54 1.75 4.84 2.11
C ALA A 54 2.34 3.42 2.04
N ARG A 55 2.82 3.00 0.87
CA ARG A 55 3.43 1.68 0.73
C ARG A 55 4.79 1.57 1.41
N PHE A 56 5.62 2.60 1.36
CA PHE A 56 6.87 2.62 2.14
C PHE A 56 6.59 2.49 3.64
N ALA A 57 5.61 3.24 4.17
CA ALA A 57 5.19 3.10 5.55
C ALA A 57 4.68 1.70 5.86
N ALA A 58 3.82 1.14 5.02
CA ALA A 58 3.29 -0.22 5.17
C ALA A 58 4.39 -1.29 5.14
N ALA A 59 5.39 -1.13 4.26
CA ALA A 59 6.48 -2.10 4.12
C ALA A 59 7.59 -1.94 5.16
N SER A 60 7.58 -0.89 5.98
CA SER A 60 8.58 -0.66 7.02
C SER A 60 8.74 -1.84 7.97
N GLY A 61 7.66 -2.54 8.31
CA GLY A 61 7.71 -3.73 9.16
C GLY A 61 8.53 -4.87 8.57
N TYR A 62 8.51 -5.06 7.25
CA TYR A 62 9.37 -6.02 6.58
C TYR A 62 10.84 -5.61 6.68
N TYR A 63 11.12 -4.31 6.47
CA TYR A 63 12.47 -3.78 6.54
C TYR A 63 13.07 -3.91 7.94
N PHE A 64 12.37 -3.39 8.95
CA PHE A 64 12.83 -3.47 10.34
C PHE A 64 12.84 -4.90 10.87
N GLY A 65 11.83 -5.69 10.56
CA GLY A 65 11.76 -7.11 10.94
C GLY A 65 12.95 -7.90 10.40
N ALA A 66 13.30 -7.72 9.13
CA ALA A 66 14.46 -8.39 8.53
C ALA A 66 15.79 -7.96 9.20
N GLN A 67 15.93 -6.68 9.55
CA GLN A 67 17.12 -6.19 10.22
C GLN A 67 17.25 -6.70 11.66
N VAL A 68 16.17 -6.59 12.45
CA VAL A 68 16.17 -7.01 13.87
C VAL A 68 16.36 -8.52 14.00
N LEU A 69 15.74 -9.29 13.13
CA LEU A 69 15.87 -10.75 13.13
C LEU A 69 17.09 -11.25 12.36
N HIS A 70 17.87 -10.32 11.79
CA HIS A 70 19.05 -10.64 10.98
C HIS A 70 18.73 -11.67 9.88
N LEU A 71 17.64 -11.40 9.13
CA LEU A 71 17.17 -12.27 8.08
C LEU A 71 17.67 -11.77 6.72
N PRO A 72 18.46 -12.57 5.97
CA PRO A 72 18.84 -12.21 4.60
C PRO A 72 17.58 -12.25 3.70
N VAL A 73 17.57 -11.39 2.68
CA VAL A 73 16.43 -11.34 1.75
C VAL A 73 16.38 -12.62 0.92
N SER A 74 15.31 -13.36 1.10
CA SER A 74 14.99 -14.56 0.32
C SER A 74 13.95 -14.25 -0.77
N GLY A 75 13.84 -15.13 -1.76
CA GLY A 75 12.78 -15.06 -2.76
C GLY A 75 11.37 -15.14 -2.13
N ARG A 76 11.21 -15.91 -1.05
CA ARG A 76 9.94 -16.02 -0.29
C ARG A 76 9.57 -14.70 0.39
N LEU A 77 10.53 -14.03 1.02
CA LEU A 77 10.29 -12.72 1.64
C LEU A 77 9.89 -11.68 0.59
N THR A 78 10.58 -11.65 -0.55
CA THR A 78 10.22 -10.76 -1.68
C THR A 78 8.81 -11.06 -2.19
N PHE A 79 8.45 -12.34 -2.35
CA PHE A 79 7.10 -12.74 -2.74
C PHE A 79 6.05 -12.26 -1.74
N ASN A 80 6.28 -12.44 -0.43
CA ASN A 80 5.37 -11.98 0.62
C ASN A 80 5.19 -10.45 0.60
N ILE A 81 6.27 -9.70 0.36
CA ILE A 81 6.21 -8.23 0.23
C ILE A 81 5.34 -7.83 -0.97
N VAL A 82 5.51 -8.48 -2.12
CA VAL A 82 4.72 -8.21 -3.32
C VAL A 82 3.26 -8.60 -3.13
N ALA A 83 3.00 -9.79 -2.60
CA ALA A 83 1.65 -10.26 -2.31
C ALA A 83 0.91 -9.33 -1.34
N ALA A 84 1.59 -8.87 -0.27
CA ALA A 84 1.04 -7.89 0.65
C ALA A 84 0.80 -6.52 -0.02
N SER A 85 1.61 -6.13 -1.03
CA SER A 85 1.38 -4.91 -1.80
C SER A 85 0.08 -4.99 -2.60
N ILE A 86 -0.13 -6.10 -3.29
CA ILE A 86 -1.34 -6.35 -4.07
C ILE A 86 -2.56 -6.38 -3.15
N ALA A 87 -2.49 -7.11 -2.05
CA ALA A 87 -3.59 -7.16 -1.07
C ALA A 87 -3.90 -5.78 -0.48
N ALA A 88 -2.87 -5.00 -0.11
CA ALA A 88 -3.04 -3.66 0.42
C ALA A 88 -3.71 -2.72 -0.60
N PHE A 89 -3.35 -2.80 -1.88
CA PHE A 89 -3.99 -2.01 -2.92
C PHE A 89 -5.51 -2.27 -2.98
N PHE A 90 -5.94 -3.52 -2.94
CA PHE A 90 -7.37 -3.83 -2.92
C PHE A 90 -8.05 -3.41 -1.61
N LEU A 91 -7.40 -3.58 -0.46
CA LEU A 91 -7.93 -3.18 0.84
C LEU A 91 -8.18 -1.68 0.95
N VAL A 92 -7.36 -0.85 0.29
CA VAL A 92 -7.55 0.61 0.21
C VAL A 92 -8.92 0.98 -0.36
N TYR A 93 -9.42 0.25 -1.34
CA TYR A 93 -10.76 0.48 -1.90
C TYR A 93 -11.86 -0.26 -1.13
N TYR A 94 -11.54 -1.44 -0.60
CA TYR A 94 -12.52 -2.29 0.07
C TYR A 94 -12.94 -1.75 1.43
N ILE A 95 -12.01 -1.18 2.22
CA ILE A 95 -12.33 -0.65 3.54
C ILE A 95 -13.30 0.54 3.46
N PRO A 96 -13.07 1.57 2.64
CA PRO A 96 -14.06 2.63 2.45
C PRO A 96 -15.41 2.11 1.96
N TYR A 97 -15.44 1.21 0.98
CA TYR A 97 -16.68 0.57 0.53
C TYR A 97 -17.48 -0.04 1.69
N TYR A 98 -16.79 -0.68 2.64
CA TYR A 98 -17.45 -1.39 3.73
C TYR A 98 -17.98 -0.47 4.83
N PHE A 99 -17.29 0.62 5.12
CA PHE A 99 -17.57 1.50 6.26
C PHE A 99 -18.11 2.89 5.89
N TYR A 100 -18.08 3.26 4.62
CA TYR A 100 -18.54 4.58 4.22
C TYR A 100 -20.07 4.67 4.24
N GLU A 101 -20.59 5.70 4.92
CA GLU A 101 -22.01 6.01 4.98
C GLU A 101 -22.34 7.16 4.03
N SER A 102 -23.39 6.99 3.24
CA SER A 102 -23.95 8.03 2.39
C SER A 102 -25.44 8.16 2.69
N GLU A 103 -25.89 9.36 3.08
CA GLU A 103 -27.28 9.63 3.42
C GLU A 103 -27.86 8.70 4.50
N GLY A 104 -27.04 8.34 5.51
CA GLY A 104 -27.46 7.49 6.63
C GLY A 104 -27.55 5.99 6.31
N ASN A 105 -27.08 5.54 5.14
CA ASN A 105 -26.99 4.13 4.79
C ASN A 105 -25.58 3.77 4.37
N LEU A 106 -25.17 2.54 4.67
CA LEU A 106 -23.88 2.02 4.23
C LEU A 106 -23.88 1.79 2.71
N ILE A 107 -22.81 2.20 2.03
CA ILE A 107 -22.70 2.03 0.57
C ILE A 107 -22.86 0.57 0.15
N ARG A 108 -22.28 -0.36 0.92
CA ARG A 108 -22.39 -1.80 0.67
C ARG A 108 -23.81 -2.37 0.64
N GLU A 109 -24.78 -1.64 1.20
CA GLU A 109 -26.20 -2.05 1.21
C GLU A 109 -26.94 -1.60 -0.05
N ARG A 110 -26.39 -0.63 -0.78
CA ARG A 110 -26.98 -0.04 -1.98
C ARG A 110 -26.38 -0.56 -3.29
N ILE A 111 -25.08 -0.80 -3.31
CA ILE A 111 -24.35 -1.21 -4.52
C ILE A 111 -23.34 -2.29 -4.20
N ASP A 112 -23.00 -3.12 -5.16
CA ASP A 112 -21.92 -4.10 -5.06
C ASP A 112 -20.53 -3.46 -5.18
N PHE A 113 -19.51 -4.18 -4.77
CA PHE A 113 -18.14 -3.66 -4.75
C PHE A 113 -17.59 -3.28 -6.14
N LEU A 114 -17.96 -4.02 -7.18
CA LEU A 114 -17.49 -3.72 -8.54
C LEU A 114 -18.09 -2.42 -9.06
N THR A 115 -19.38 -2.21 -8.85
CA THR A 115 -20.07 -0.95 -9.18
C THR A 115 -19.51 0.21 -8.38
N TYR A 116 -19.23 0.03 -7.09
CA TYR A 116 -18.56 1.04 -6.27
C TYR A 116 -17.19 1.39 -6.84
N LEU A 117 -16.37 0.38 -7.18
CA LEU A 117 -15.05 0.58 -7.75
C LEU A 117 -15.12 1.37 -9.08
N GLU A 118 -16.05 1.03 -9.94
CA GLU A 118 -16.28 1.75 -11.20
C GLU A 118 -16.62 3.22 -10.94
N ILE A 119 -17.54 3.49 -10.00
CA ILE A 119 -17.93 4.86 -9.63
C ILE A 119 -16.72 5.64 -9.11
N ILE A 120 -15.97 5.08 -8.18
CA ILE A 120 -14.77 5.74 -7.61
C ILE A 120 -13.72 6.00 -8.68
N LEU A 121 -13.50 5.07 -9.60
CA LEU A 121 -12.49 5.24 -10.64
C LEU A 121 -12.92 6.22 -11.73
N THR A 122 -14.20 6.28 -12.09
CA THR A 122 -14.66 7.07 -13.24
C THR A 122 -15.26 8.42 -12.89
N LYS A 123 -15.93 8.53 -11.71
CA LYS A 123 -16.64 9.75 -11.29
C LYS A 123 -15.87 10.61 -10.28
N THR A 124 -14.71 10.15 -9.81
CA THR A 124 -13.86 10.96 -8.93
C THR A 124 -13.38 12.20 -9.69
N SER A 125 -13.42 13.35 -9.02
CA SER A 125 -12.80 14.58 -9.50
C SER A 125 -11.54 14.88 -8.70
N TYR A 126 -10.47 15.30 -9.38
CA TYR A 126 -9.25 15.76 -8.70
C TYR A 126 -9.28 17.28 -8.55
N THR A 127 -8.99 17.74 -7.34
CA THR A 127 -8.90 19.17 -7.06
C THR A 127 -7.44 19.58 -7.06
N PHE A 128 -7.10 20.58 -7.86
CA PHE A 128 -5.77 21.18 -7.84
C PHE A 128 -5.65 22.10 -6.63
N LEU A 129 -4.86 21.72 -5.64
CA LEU A 129 -4.62 22.51 -4.43
C LEU A 129 -4.17 23.95 -4.73
N ARG A 130 -3.41 24.15 -5.82
CA ARG A 130 -2.85 25.44 -6.21
C ARG A 130 -3.82 26.32 -7.00
N ALA A 131 -4.73 25.73 -7.77
CA ALA A 131 -5.63 26.48 -8.65
C ALA A 131 -7.08 26.54 -8.13
N ARG A 132 -7.43 25.81 -7.07
CA ARG A 132 -8.80 25.62 -6.55
C ARG A 132 -9.82 25.23 -7.63
N THR A 133 -9.34 24.66 -8.73
CA THR A 133 -10.17 24.15 -9.83
C THR A 133 -10.24 22.62 -9.75
N SER A 134 -11.40 22.05 -10.00
CA SER A 134 -11.57 20.61 -10.13
C SER A 134 -11.50 20.22 -11.61
N THR A 135 -11.00 19.03 -11.88
CA THR A 135 -10.94 18.48 -13.25
C THR A 135 -12.33 18.11 -13.82
N GLY A 136 -13.37 18.13 -12.98
CA GLY A 136 -14.62 17.43 -13.31
C GLY A 136 -14.45 15.90 -13.23
N GLU A 137 -15.42 15.14 -13.72
CA GLU A 137 -15.35 13.68 -13.78
C GLU A 137 -14.23 13.23 -14.72
N ILE A 138 -13.35 12.35 -14.23
CA ILE A 138 -12.16 11.91 -14.97
C ILE A 138 -12.52 10.87 -16.04
N GLY A 139 -13.66 10.21 -15.90
CA GLY A 139 -14.08 9.16 -16.82
C GLY A 139 -13.09 8.01 -16.90
N SER A 140 -12.84 7.50 -18.10
CA SER A 140 -11.96 6.33 -18.30
C SER A 140 -10.48 6.55 -17.90
N TRP A 141 -10.03 7.79 -17.76
CA TRP A 141 -8.68 8.08 -17.27
C TRP A 141 -8.46 7.62 -15.82
N GLY A 142 -9.53 7.47 -15.03
CA GLY A 142 -9.46 6.94 -13.68
C GLY A 142 -8.84 5.54 -13.60
N TYR A 143 -9.10 4.68 -14.59
CA TYR A 143 -8.46 3.37 -14.67
C TYR A 143 -6.95 3.45 -14.90
N ALA A 144 -6.50 4.38 -15.74
CA ALA A 144 -5.08 4.61 -15.95
C ALA A 144 -4.38 5.09 -14.68
N ILE A 145 -5.04 5.98 -13.92
CA ILE A 145 -4.55 6.47 -12.63
C ILE A 145 -4.48 5.34 -11.60
N ALA A 146 -5.53 4.51 -11.49
CA ALA A 146 -5.53 3.35 -10.61
C ALA A 146 -4.43 2.36 -10.95
N PHE A 147 -4.16 2.15 -12.24
CA PHE A 147 -3.05 1.31 -12.69
C PHE A 147 -1.70 1.90 -12.29
N LEU A 148 -1.49 3.21 -12.42
CA LEU A 148 -0.29 3.88 -11.94
C LEU A 148 -0.12 3.76 -10.42
N GLN A 149 -1.20 3.87 -9.67
CA GLN A 149 -1.19 3.66 -8.22
C GLN A 149 -0.82 2.22 -7.86
N PHE A 150 -1.40 1.24 -8.56
CA PHE A 150 -1.05 -0.18 -8.42
C PHE A 150 0.43 -0.44 -8.68
N LEU A 151 0.96 0.13 -9.78
CA LEU A 151 2.40 0.07 -10.07
C LEU A 151 3.23 0.73 -8.96
N GLY A 152 2.81 1.91 -8.47
CA GLY A 152 3.47 2.59 -7.37
C GLY A 152 3.53 1.74 -6.09
N PHE A 153 2.44 1.09 -5.73
CA PHE A 153 2.38 0.14 -4.61
C PHE A 153 3.35 -1.03 -4.78
N THR A 154 3.36 -1.65 -5.95
CA THR A 154 4.22 -2.80 -6.24
C THR A 154 5.69 -2.42 -6.27
N LEU A 155 6.03 -1.32 -6.96
CA LEU A 155 7.40 -0.82 -7.06
C LEU A 155 7.97 -0.40 -5.71
N ALA A 156 7.20 0.27 -4.86
CA ALA A 156 7.64 0.62 -3.51
C ALA A 156 7.93 -0.62 -2.65
N GLY A 157 7.12 -1.68 -2.79
CA GLY A 157 7.39 -2.97 -2.14
C GLY A 157 8.68 -3.62 -2.63
N LEU A 158 8.92 -3.61 -3.94
CA LEU A 158 10.16 -4.11 -4.54
C LEU A 158 11.38 -3.26 -4.11
N ALA A 159 11.24 -1.94 -4.02
CA ALA A 159 12.30 -1.06 -3.56
C ALA A 159 12.75 -1.41 -2.13
N ILE A 160 11.84 -1.72 -1.20
CA ILE A 160 12.19 -2.19 0.14
C ILE A 160 13.00 -3.50 0.08
N SER A 161 12.61 -4.43 -0.79
CA SER A 161 13.39 -5.67 -1.01
C SER A 161 14.79 -5.38 -1.55
N GLN A 162 14.92 -4.43 -2.47
CA GLN A 162 16.23 -4.01 -3.00
C GLN A 162 17.08 -3.32 -1.93
N MET A 163 16.52 -2.36 -1.18
CA MET A 163 17.22 -1.68 -0.09
C MET A 163 17.76 -2.67 0.95
N LEU A 164 17.03 -3.74 1.22
CA LEU A 164 17.50 -4.81 2.12
C LEU A 164 18.65 -5.63 1.49
N LYS A 165 18.58 -5.91 0.18
CA LYS A 165 19.66 -6.65 -0.52
C LYS A 165 20.98 -5.87 -0.60
N GLU A 166 20.89 -4.55 -0.71
CA GLU A 166 22.08 -3.66 -0.77
C GLU A 166 22.79 -3.52 0.56
N LYS A 167 22.11 -3.83 1.69
CA LYS A 167 22.78 -3.81 2.98
C LYS A 167 23.76 -4.97 3.11
N PRO A 168 25.02 -4.68 3.51
CA PRO A 168 26.03 -5.70 3.69
C PRO A 168 25.61 -6.68 4.81
N TYR A 169 25.54 -7.96 4.45
CA TYR A 169 25.16 -9.04 5.34
C TYR A 169 26.33 -10.03 5.50
N CYS A 170 26.79 -10.21 6.75
CA CYS A 170 27.79 -11.21 7.07
C CYS A 170 27.12 -12.59 7.19
N LYS A 171 27.43 -13.50 6.27
CA LYS A 171 26.88 -14.86 6.30
C LYS A 171 27.40 -15.66 7.50
N ASP A 172 28.66 -15.49 7.87
CA ASP A 172 29.28 -16.23 8.96
C ASP A 172 28.80 -15.73 10.34
N CYS A 173 28.61 -14.41 10.48
CA CYS A 173 28.08 -13.81 11.70
C CYS A 173 26.55 -13.80 11.76
N SER A 174 25.85 -14.11 10.66
CA SER A 174 24.39 -14.03 10.51
C SER A 174 23.81 -12.68 10.96
N LYS A 175 24.47 -11.56 10.59
CA LYS A 175 24.09 -10.19 10.98
C LYS A 175 24.28 -9.20 9.84
N TYR A 176 23.42 -8.15 9.83
CA TYR A 176 23.67 -6.97 9.02
C TYR A 176 24.73 -6.09 9.68
N TYR A 177 25.60 -5.50 8.88
CA TYR A 177 26.52 -4.46 9.36
C TYR A 177 25.73 -3.14 9.50
N SER A 178 25.93 -2.47 10.64
CA SER A 178 25.43 -1.13 10.91
C SER A 178 26.34 -0.06 10.30
#